data_252d1f9353dc0537f8081709e85e8d2b
#
_entry.id   252d1f9353dc0537f8081709e85e8d2b
#
_cell.length_a   1.000
_cell.length_b   1.000
_cell.length_c   1.000
_cell.angle_alpha   90.00
_cell.angle_beta   90.00
_cell.angle_gamma   90.00
#
_symmetry.space_group_name_H-M   'P 1'
#
loop_
_entity.id
_entity.type
_entity.pdbx_description
1 polymer ?
#
loop_
_entity_poly.entity_id
_entity_poly.type
_entity_poly.pdbx_seq_one_letter_code
_entity_poly.pdbx_strand_id
1 'polypeptide(L)'
;TNQYVLPAVYQKFLSLHLPVSLWIHTLRDVDSAQALLNHELDFALIDSNTVFNSQLEVRPIFRERFLLLSSPDSRYPAETDPAALDPANEILVTWDPDFIRWHDSSFGPGARPLLYADTLQAADFFPRTEDLWVAAPAIAAASLGPDQARVCRFTQAPPDRVNYLVTRRGEELPEPALIFLDALREHLLGWENVQVYL
;
A
#
# COMPACT_ATOMS: atom_id res chain seq x y z
N THR A 1 -0.07 3.70 0.00
CA THR A 1 -1.50 4.09 -0.12
C THR A 1 -1.65 5.34 -0.98
N ASN A 2 -0.91 6.42 -0.69
CA ASN A 2 -1.05 7.71 -1.39
C ASN A 2 -0.81 7.64 -2.91
N GLN A 3 0.04 6.75 -3.39
CA GLN A 3 0.42 6.67 -4.81
C GLN A 3 -0.58 5.89 -5.68
N TYR A 4 -1.26 4.88 -5.14
CA TYR A 4 -2.06 3.95 -5.94
C TYR A 4 -3.54 3.98 -5.58
N VAL A 5 -3.88 4.16 -4.32
CA VAL A 5 -5.26 4.17 -3.83
C VAL A 5 -5.88 5.57 -3.94
N LEU A 6 -5.20 6.57 -3.39
CA LEU A 6 -5.78 7.89 -3.19
C LEU A 6 -5.96 8.75 -4.45
N PRO A 7 -5.18 8.64 -5.54
CA PRO A 7 -5.39 9.50 -6.71
C PRO A 7 -6.79 9.46 -7.29
N ALA A 8 -7.41 8.28 -7.38
CA ALA A 8 -8.80 8.14 -7.84
C ALA A 8 -9.81 8.73 -6.84
N VAL A 9 -9.52 8.59 -5.54
CA VAL A 9 -10.35 9.19 -4.47
C VAL A 9 -10.28 10.71 -4.52
N TYR A 10 -9.08 11.30 -4.74
CA TYR A 10 -8.93 12.73 -4.92
C TYR A 10 -9.75 13.26 -6.10
N GLN A 11 -9.66 12.58 -7.25
CA GLN A 11 -10.45 12.97 -8.42
C GLN A 11 -11.96 12.95 -8.12
N LYS A 12 -12.43 11.89 -7.48
CA LYS A 12 -13.85 11.76 -7.09
C LYS A 12 -14.25 12.87 -6.12
N PHE A 13 -13.48 13.10 -5.05
CA PHE A 13 -13.76 14.12 -4.06
C PHE A 13 -13.82 15.54 -4.69
N LEU A 14 -12.83 15.88 -5.52
CA LEU A 14 -12.76 17.18 -6.19
C LEU A 14 -13.92 17.39 -7.17
N SER A 15 -14.44 16.32 -7.79
CA SER A 15 -15.62 16.40 -8.69
C SER A 15 -16.91 16.78 -7.99
N LEU A 16 -16.97 16.69 -6.67
CA LEU A 16 -18.12 17.10 -5.86
C LEU A 16 -18.23 18.64 -5.71
N HIS A 17 -17.18 19.38 -6.08
CA HIS A 17 -17.13 20.86 -6.04
C HIS A 17 -17.54 21.44 -4.67
N LEU A 18 -17.13 20.76 -3.59
CA LEU A 18 -17.39 21.26 -2.24
C LEU A 18 -16.60 22.56 -1.97
N PRO A 19 -17.15 23.51 -1.18
CA PRO A 19 -16.47 24.77 -0.86
C PRO A 19 -15.39 24.59 0.20
N VAL A 20 -14.46 23.65 -0.02
CA VAL A 20 -13.37 23.29 0.90
C VAL A 20 -12.05 23.14 0.13
N SER A 21 -10.92 23.31 0.83
CA SER A 21 -9.60 23.01 0.30
C SER A 21 -9.13 21.67 0.84
N LEU A 22 -8.63 20.80 -0.04
CA LEU A 22 -8.03 19.52 0.33
C LEU A 22 -6.51 19.71 0.43
N TRP A 23 -5.97 19.50 1.61
CA TRP A 23 -4.53 19.56 1.89
C TRP A 23 -3.99 18.15 2.09
N ILE A 24 -3.01 17.74 1.31
CA ILE A 24 -2.47 16.38 1.28
C ILE A 24 -1.01 16.44 1.69
N HIS A 25 -0.66 15.72 2.73
CA HIS A 25 0.71 15.57 3.21
C HIS A 25 1.14 14.11 3.14
N THR A 26 2.37 13.86 2.71
CA THR A 26 3.01 12.54 2.82
C THR A 26 4.05 12.62 3.92
N LEU A 27 3.75 11.98 5.04
CA LEU A 27 4.53 12.00 6.27
C LEU A 27 4.84 10.59 6.72
N ARG A 28 5.84 10.41 7.57
CA ARG A 28 6.05 9.17 8.30
C ARG A 28 4.97 9.02 9.38
N ASP A 29 4.67 7.81 9.80
CA ASP A 29 3.61 7.52 10.78
C ASP A 29 3.74 8.35 12.07
N VAL A 30 4.96 8.48 12.59
CA VAL A 30 5.25 9.27 13.80
C VAL A 30 4.97 10.77 13.58
N ASP A 31 5.37 11.30 12.43
CA ASP A 31 5.16 12.70 12.07
C ASP A 31 3.66 12.97 11.82
N SER A 32 2.94 12.00 11.21
CA SER A 32 1.49 12.07 11.05
C SER A 32 0.76 12.10 12.40
N ALA A 33 1.19 11.30 13.36
CA ALA A 33 0.64 11.31 14.71
C ALA A 33 0.83 12.66 15.41
N GLN A 34 2.03 13.26 15.28
CA GLN A 34 2.30 14.57 15.86
C GLN A 34 1.47 15.67 15.18
N ALA A 35 1.33 15.64 13.85
CA ALA A 35 0.53 16.60 13.11
C ALA A 35 -0.98 16.52 13.47
N LEU A 36 -1.49 15.30 13.75
CA LEU A 36 -2.85 15.12 14.28
C LEU A 36 -3.01 15.75 15.65
N LEU A 37 -2.06 15.54 16.58
CA LEU A 37 -2.09 16.11 17.92
C LEU A 37 -1.99 17.64 17.91
N ASN A 38 -1.29 18.21 16.94
CA ASN A 38 -1.17 19.66 16.73
C ASN A 38 -2.37 20.27 15.98
N HIS A 39 -3.39 19.49 15.59
CA HIS A 39 -4.51 19.93 14.74
C HIS A 39 -4.10 20.43 13.34
N GLU A 40 -2.96 19.96 12.83
CA GLU A 40 -2.49 20.26 11.48
C GLU A 40 -3.14 19.32 10.43
N LEU A 41 -3.66 18.17 10.89
CA LEU A 41 -4.40 17.18 10.09
C LEU A 41 -5.74 16.85 10.74
N ASP A 42 -6.76 16.60 9.93
CA ASP A 42 -8.05 16.07 10.38
C ASP A 42 -7.97 14.57 10.65
N PHE A 43 -7.29 13.83 9.76
CA PHE A 43 -7.03 12.40 9.89
C PHE A 43 -5.76 12.00 9.14
N ALA A 44 -5.25 10.80 9.42
CA ALA A 44 -4.14 10.20 8.68
C ALA A 44 -4.47 8.78 8.24
N LEU A 45 -3.93 8.37 7.11
CA LEU A 45 -3.95 7.01 6.60
C LEU A 45 -2.54 6.44 6.69
N ILE A 46 -2.36 5.39 7.49
CA ILE A 46 -1.06 4.76 7.75
C ILE A 46 -1.12 3.26 7.46
N ASP A 47 0.02 2.64 7.26
CA ASP A 47 0.14 1.20 6.98
C ASP A 47 0.79 0.41 8.11
N SER A 48 0.90 1.00 9.27
CA SER A 48 1.35 0.32 10.48
C SER A 48 0.44 0.64 11.66
N ASN A 49 0.33 -0.28 12.62
CA ASN A 49 -0.38 -0.06 13.87
C ASN A 49 0.56 0.37 15.01
N THR A 50 1.73 0.91 14.68
CA THR A 50 2.77 1.25 15.66
C THR A 50 2.61 2.62 16.30
N VAL A 51 1.58 3.37 15.93
CA VAL A 51 1.26 4.66 16.56
C VAL A 51 0.55 4.43 17.88
N PHE A 52 1.32 4.46 18.98
CA PHE A 52 0.80 4.32 20.34
C PHE A 52 0.70 5.69 21.02
N ASN A 53 -0.49 6.29 21.00
CA ASN A 53 -0.79 7.49 21.77
C ASN A 53 -2.23 7.42 22.29
N SER A 54 -2.44 7.65 23.58
CA SER A 54 -3.77 7.55 24.21
C SER A 54 -4.77 8.60 23.71
N GLN A 55 -4.30 9.68 23.12
CA GLN A 55 -5.12 10.76 22.54
C GLN A 55 -5.52 10.45 21.08
N LEU A 56 -4.96 9.41 20.48
CA LEU A 56 -5.29 8.99 19.13
C LEU A 56 -6.11 7.68 19.15
N GLU A 57 -6.92 7.52 18.13
CA GLU A 57 -7.64 6.30 17.81
C GLU A 57 -7.12 5.77 16.48
N VAL A 58 -6.73 4.48 16.47
CA VAL A 58 -6.22 3.78 15.29
C VAL A 58 -7.18 2.64 14.98
N ARG A 59 -7.79 2.66 13.81
CA ARG A 59 -8.71 1.60 13.38
C ARG A 59 -8.37 1.10 11.97
N PRO A 60 -8.44 -0.22 11.71
CA PRO A 60 -8.22 -0.75 10.38
C PRO A 60 -9.37 -0.26 9.45
N ILE A 61 -9.02 0.08 8.22
CA ILE A 61 -9.99 0.54 7.21
C ILE A 61 -10.07 -0.39 6.00
N PHE A 62 -8.98 -0.97 5.60
CA PHE A 62 -8.95 -2.05 4.62
C PHE A 62 -7.66 -2.87 4.75
N ARG A 63 -7.70 -4.07 4.20
CA ARG A 63 -6.52 -4.90 3.97
C ARG A 63 -6.47 -5.37 2.52
N GLU A 64 -5.29 -5.58 2.03
CA GLU A 64 -5.02 -6.03 0.67
C GLU A 64 -3.96 -7.13 0.65
N ARG A 65 -4.12 -8.08 -0.26
CA ARG A 65 -3.14 -9.15 -0.46
C ARG A 65 -1.91 -8.65 -1.19
N PHE A 66 -0.79 -9.33 -0.97
CA PHE A 66 0.38 -9.18 -1.82
C PHE A 66 0.29 -10.09 -3.04
N LEU A 67 0.70 -9.56 -4.18
CA LEU A 67 0.85 -10.26 -5.44
C LEU A 67 2.31 -10.18 -5.90
N LEU A 68 2.71 -11.13 -6.72
CA LEU A 68 3.99 -11.11 -7.40
C LEU A 68 3.83 -10.36 -8.73
N LEU A 69 4.57 -9.28 -8.88
CA LEU A 69 4.76 -8.61 -10.16
C LEU A 69 6.09 -9.04 -10.75
N SER A 70 6.10 -9.30 -12.03
CA SER A 70 7.32 -9.63 -12.76
C SER A 70 7.34 -8.95 -14.12
N SER A 71 8.50 -8.96 -14.76
CA SER A 71 8.62 -8.52 -16.14
C SER A 71 7.54 -9.18 -17.02
N PRO A 72 6.97 -8.47 -17.99
CA PRO A 72 5.96 -9.04 -18.91
C PRO A 72 6.43 -10.33 -19.60
N ASP A 73 7.71 -10.41 -19.90
CA ASP A 73 8.34 -11.55 -20.60
C ASP A 73 8.82 -12.66 -19.64
N SER A 74 8.54 -12.54 -18.35
CA SER A 74 8.97 -13.50 -17.34
C SER A 74 8.34 -14.89 -17.53
N ARG A 75 9.05 -15.92 -17.09
CA ARG A 75 8.61 -17.32 -17.14
C ARG A 75 7.99 -17.82 -15.85
N TYR A 76 7.80 -16.94 -14.86
CA TYR A 76 7.17 -17.35 -13.62
C TYR A 76 5.75 -17.89 -13.85
N PRO A 77 5.36 -18.99 -13.24
CA PRO A 77 3.99 -19.52 -13.33
C PRO A 77 2.99 -18.55 -12.69
N ALA A 78 1.70 -18.71 -13.02
CA ALA A 78 0.62 -17.90 -12.45
C ALA A 78 0.53 -18.01 -10.91
N GLU A 79 0.98 -19.15 -10.36
CA GLU A 79 1.20 -19.36 -8.92
C GLU A 79 2.67 -19.72 -8.74
N THR A 80 3.41 -18.92 -8.00
CA THR A 80 4.86 -19.03 -7.83
C THR A 80 5.18 -19.24 -6.35
N ASP A 81 6.01 -20.26 -6.08
CA ASP A 81 6.55 -20.48 -4.76
C ASP A 81 7.70 -19.48 -4.51
N PRO A 82 7.73 -18.78 -3.35
CA PRO A 82 8.87 -17.93 -3.00
C PRO A 82 10.23 -18.64 -3.12
N ALA A 83 10.31 -19.92 -2.81
CA ALA A 83 11.54 -20.71 -2.94
C ALA A 83 12.06 -20.84 -4.41
N ALA A 84 11.21 -20.56 -5.40
CA ALA A 84 11.58 -20.57 -6.81
C ALA A 84 12.06 -19.19 -7.32
N LEU A 85 11.99 -18.16 -6.48
CA LEU A 85 12.41 -16.81 -6.80
C LEU A 85 13.88 -16.60 -6.39
N ASP A 86 14.65 -15.93 -7.25
CA ASP A 86 16.00 -15.52 -6.91
C ASP A 86 15.98 -14.08 -6.36
N PRO A 87 16.38 -13.86 -5.09
CA PRO A 87 16.46 -12.51 -4.53
C PRO A 87 17.39 -11.56 -5.33
N ALA A 88 18.38 -12.10 -6.04
CA ALA A 88 19.26 -11.30 -6.89
C ALA A 88 18.52 -10.61 -8.06
N ASN A 89 17.28 -11.03 -8.34
CA ASN A 89 16.40 -10.43 -9.33
C ASN A 89 15.25 -9.63 -8.70
N GLU A 90 15.30 -9.41 -7.40
CA GLU A 90 14.24 -8.69 -6.67
C GLU A 90 14.43 -7.18 -6.72
N ILE A 91 13.31 -6.48 -6.91
CA ILE A 91 13.15 -5.09 -6.48
C ILE A 91 12.47 -5.13 -5.11
N LEU A 92 13.24 -5.01 -4.04
CA LEU A 92 12.69 -5.02 -2.70
C LEU A 92 12.12 -3.65 -2.34
N VAL A 93 10.81 -3.60 -2.15
CA VAL A 93 10.13 -2.46 -1.53
C VAL A 93 9.86 -2.81 -0.08
N THR A 94 10.34 -1.99 0.84
CA THR A 94 10.16 -2.23 2.29
C THR A 94 8.77 -1.75 2.73
N TRP A 95 7.77 -2.64 2.65
CA TRP A 95 6.37 -2.28 2.91
C TRP A 95 6.09 -2.03 4.40
N ASP A 96 6.12 -3.08 5.18
CA ASP A 96 5.82 -3.06 6.61
C ASP A 96 6.64 -4.12 7.36
N PRO A 97 6.66 -4.13 8.70
CA PRO A 97 7.45 -5.11 9.46
C PRO A 97 7.03 -6.57 9.26
N ASP A 98 5.76 -6.85 8.97
CA ASP A 98 5.27 -8.22 8.73
C ASP A 98 5.77 -8.73 7.39
N PHE A 99 5.76 -7.88 6.37
CA PHE A 99 6.37 -8.17 5.07
C PHE A 99 7.87 -8.47 5.21
N ILE A 100 8.62 -7.66 5.93
CA ILE A 100 10.06 -7.88 6.13
C ILE A 100 10.33 -9.21 6.84
N ARG A 101 9.53 -9.56 7.86
CA ARG A 101 9.67 -10.87 8.52
C ARG A 101 9.39 -12.05 7.59
N TRP A 102 8.38 -11.92 6.73
CA TRP A 102 8.10 -12.92 5.69
C TRP A 102 9.27 -13.03 4.70
N HIS A 103 9.80 -11.88 4.23
CA HIS A 103 10.93 -11.85 3.31
C HIS A 103 12.16 -12.55 3.91
N ASP A 104 12.54 -12.19 5.13
CA ASP A 104 13.67 -12.81 5.84
C ASP A 104 13.47 -14.31 6.07
N SER A 105 12.21 -14.73 6.29
CA SER A 105 11.88 -16.16 6.46
C SER A 105 11.95 -16.93 5.14
N SER A 106 11.61 -16.31 4.02
CA SER A 106 11.56 -16.93 2.70
C SER A 106 12.94 -17.00 2.05
N PHE A 107 13.76 -15.96 2.19
CA PHE A 107 15.02 -15.79 1.46
C PHE A 107 16.24 -15.74 2.39
N GLY A 108 16.04 -15.68 3.70
CA GLY A 108 17.07 -15.50 4.71
C GLY A 108 17.47 -14.02 4.89
N PRO A 109 17.97 -13.67 6.11
CA PRO A 109 18.32 -12.28 6.44
C PRO A 109 19.55 -11.75 5.69
N GLY A 110 20.23 -12.61 4.94
CA GLY A 110 21.38 -12.25 4.11
C GLY A 110 21.04 -12.14 2.63
N ALA A 111 19.76 -12.21 2.25
CA ALA A 111 19.33 -12.02 0.87
C ALA A 111 19.80 -10.65 0.35
N ARG A 112 20.19 -10.62 -0.92
CA ARG A 112 20.71 -9.41 -1.57
C ARG A 112 19.83 -9.07 -2.79
N PRO A 113 18.76 -8.32 -2.59
CA PRO A 113 17.95 -7.81 -3.68
C PRO A 113 18.79 -7.02 -4.68
N LEU A 114 18.36 -7.05 -5.95
CA LEU A 114 18.99 -6.27 -7.01
C LEU A 114 18.86 -4.77 -6.76
N LEU A 115 17.69 -4.36 -6.25
CA LEU A 115 17.37 -2.97 -5.96
C LEU A 115 16.56 -2.86 -4.67
N TYR A 116 16.91 -1.89 -3.85
CA TYR A 116 16.11 -1.46 -2.71
C TYR A 116 15.38 -0.17 -3.08
N ALA A 117 14.07 -0.12 -2.85
CA ALA A 117 13.26 1.06 -3.15
C ALA A 117 12.28 1.37 -2.00
N ASP A 118 12.02 2.64 -1.78
CA ASP A 118 11.00 3.09 -0.82
C ASP A 118 9.60 3.07 -1.41
N THR A 119 9.49 2.94 -2.74
CA THR A 119 8.21 3.00 -3.46
C THR A 119 8.20 2.06 -4.65
N LEU A 120 7.01 1.59 -5.03
CA LEU A 120 6.83 0.75 -6.21
C LEU A 120 7.10 1.48 -7.53
N GLN A 121 7.19 2.81 -7.55
CA GLN A 121 7.54 3.56 -8.76
C GLN A 121 8.89 3.13 -9.37
N ALA A 122 9.78 2.53 -8.56
CA ALA A 122 10.96 1.86 -9.10
C ALA A 122 10.62 0.73 -10.10
N ALA A 123 9.43 0.15 -10.00
CA ALA A 123 8.94 -0.87 -10.94
C ALA A 123 8.42 -0.30 -12.28
N ASP A 124 8.15 1.01 -12.37
CA ASP A 124 7.80 1.66 -13.65
C ASP A 124 8.95 1.57 -14.66
N PHE A 125 10.16 1.32 -14.15
CA PHE A 125 11.37 1.12 -14.93
C PHE A 125 11.76 -0.36 -15.05
N PHE A 126 10.79 -1.30 -14.92
CA PHE A 126 11.08 -2.70 -15.15
C PHE A 126 11.78 -2.85 -16.50
N PRO A 127 13.10 -3.07 -16.55
CA PRO A 127 13.71 -3.49 -17.79
C PRO A 127 13.02 -4.79 -18.20
N ARG A 128 12.74 -4.97 -19.46
CA ARG A 128 12.20 -6.22 -20.01
C ARG A 128 13.26 -7.33 -19.93
N THR A 129 13.71 -7.63 -18.71
CA THR A 129 14.59 -8.74 -18.41
C THR A 129 13.74 -9.85 -17.81
N GLU A 130 13.96 -11.07 -18.26
CA GLU A 130 13.04 -12.20 -18.05
C GLU A 130 12.75 -12.54 -16.58
N ASP A 131 13.60 -12.15 -15.63
CA ASP A 131 13.57 -12.69 -14.28
C ASP A 131 13.36 -11.65 -13.16
N LEU A 132 13.18 -10.37 -13.48
CA LEU A 132 12.91 -9.36 -12.46
C LEU A 132 11.53 -9.53 -11.83
N TRP A 133 11.48 -9.35 -10.50
CA TRP A 133 10.24 -9.45 -9.76
C TRP A 133 10.17 -8.47 -8.57
N VAL A 134 8.94 -8.20 -8.12
CA VAL A 134 8.64 -7.43 -6.92
C VAL A 134 7.37 -7.96 -6.27
N ALA A 135 7.34 -8.01 -4.94
CA ALA A 135 6.11 -8.21 -4.20
C ALA A 135 5.38 -6.87 -4.03
N ALA A 136 4.12 -6.80 -4.46
CA ALA A 136 3.33 -5.57 -4.42
C ALA A 136 1.92 -5.82 -3.86
N PRO A 137 1.36 -4.85 -3.10
CA PRO A 137 -0.04 -4.90 -2.69
C PRO A 137 -0.98 -4.90 -3.92
N ALA A 138 -2.14 -5.54 -3.80
CA ALA A 138 -3.04 -5.84 -4.92
C ALA A 138 -3.47 -4.60 -5.70
N ILE A 139 -3.79 -3.49 -5.02
CA ILE A 139 -4.21 -2.26 -5.71
C ILE A 139 -3.03 -1.64 -6.48
N ALA A 140 -1.84 -1.66 -5.89
CA ALA A 140 -0.63 -1.20 -6.55
C ALA A 140 -0.30 -2.07 -7.77
N ALA A 141 -0.44 -3.40 -7.65
CA ALA A 141 -0.25 -4.33 -8.75
C ALA A 141 -1.23 -4.07 -9.91
N ALA A 142 -2.49 -3.79 -9.60
CA ALA A 142 -3.52 -3.52 -10.61
C ALA A 142 -3.40 -2.14 -11.27
N SER A 143 -2.60 -1.22 -10.70
CA SER A 143 -2.34 0.08 -11.33
C SER A 143 -1.38 0.00 -12.53
N LEU A 144 -0.65 -1.10 -12.67
CA LEU A 144 0.25 -1.36 -13.79
C LEU A 144 -0.51 -2.08 -14.92
N GLY A 145 -0.25 -1.64 -16.15
CA GLY A 145 -0.83 -2.29 -17.33
C GLY A 145 -0.13 -3.63 -17.66
N PRO A 146 -0.79 -4.50 -18.42
CA PRO A 146 -0.22 -5.80 -18.82
C PRO A 146 1.07 -5.68 -19.64
N ASP A 147 1.28 -4.56 -20.31
CA ASP A 147 2.53 -4.26 -21.04
C ASP A 147 3.67 -3.82 -20.10
N GLN A 148 3.35 -3.45 -18.87
CA GLN A 148 4.32 -3.00 -17.87
C GLN A 148 4.74 -4.13 -16.93
N ALA A 149 3.81 -4.96 -16.49
CA ALA A 149 4.09 -6.06 -15.57
C ALA A 149 3.13 -7.24 -15.77
N ARG A 150 3.64 -8.43 -15.53
CA ARG A 150 2.84 -9.63 -15.37
C ARG A 150 2.49 -9.82 -13.91
N VAL A 151 1.23 -10.10 -13.62
CA VAL A 151 0.72 -10.35 -12.26
C VAL A 151 0.60 -11.84 -12.02
N CYS A 152 1.24 -12.34 -10.97
CA CYS A 152 1.18 -13.72 -10.50
C CYS A 152 0.77 -13.76 -9.02
N ARG A 153 0.43 -14.94 -8.51
CA ARG A 153 0.15 -15.17 -7.09
C ARG A 153 1.33 -15.86 -6.43
N PHE A 154 1.51 -15.61 -5.14
CA PHE A 154 2.39 -16.42 -4.32
C PHE A 154 1.63 -17.66 -3.81
N THR A 155 2.26 -18.84 -3.81
CA THR A 155 1.74 -20.00 -3.11
C THR A 155 1.82 -19.83 -1.60
N GLN A 156 2.82 -19.09 -1.12
CA GLN A 156 3.02 -18.68 0.28
C GLN A 156 3.24 -17.15 0.30
N ALA A 157 2.12 -16.42 0.24
CA ALA A 157 2.14 -14.96 0.18
C ALA A 157 2.62 -14.33 1.51
N PRO A 158 3.17 -13.11 1.47
CA PRO A 158 3.29 -12.27 2.66
C PRO A 158 1.96 -12.12 3.38
N PRO A 159 1.96 -11.83 4.70
CA PRO A 159 0.75 -11.40 5.40
C PRO A 159 0.07 -10.24 4.67
N ASP A 160 -1.27 -10.21 4.67
CA ASP A 160 -2.03 -9.13 4.06
C ASP A 160 -1.63 -7.78 4.66
N ARG A 161 -1.42 -6.78 3.82
CA ARG A 161 -1.13 -5.42 4.26
C ARG A 161 -2.39 -4.75 4.78
N VAL A 162 -2.35 -4.27 6.01
CA VAL A 162 -3.46 -3.57 6.65
C VAL A 162 -3.21 -2.07 6.62
N ASN A 163 -4.21 -1.32 6.19
CA ASN A 163 -4.20 0.14 6.21
C ASN A 163 -5.13 0.63 7.32
N TYR A 164 -4.70 1.65 8.04
CA TYR A 164 -5.38 2.17 9.22
C TYR A 164 -5.75 3.65 9.03
N LEU A 165 -6.88 4.02 9.61
CA LEU A 165 -7.27 5.40 9.84
C LEU A 165 -6.85 5.79 11.26
N VAL A 166 -6.19 6.93 11.37
CA VAL A 166 -5.83 7.54 12.65
C VAL A 166 -6.57 8.86 12.79
N THR A 167 -7.25 9.02 13.93
CA THR A 167 -7.99 10.23 14.29
C THR A 167 -7.68 10.63 15.73
N ARG A 168 -8.01 11.86 16.12
CA ARG A 168 -7.99 12.26 17.52
C ARG A 168 -9.14 11.58 18.26
N ARG A 169 -8.84 11.02 19.42
CA ARG A 169 -9.82 10.28 20.23
C ARG A 169 -10.89 11.23 20.78
N GLY A 170 -12.14 10.85 20.58
CA GLY A 170 -13.30 11.60 21.07
C GLY A 170 -13.63 12.85 20.27
N GLU A 171 -12.94 13.12 19.18
CA GLU A 171 -13.30 14.17 18.24
C GLU A 171 -14.03 13.59 17.03
N GLU A 172 -15.09 14.29 16.60
CA GLU A 172 -15.80 13.95 15.38
C GLU A 172 -15.03 14.52 14.17
N LEU A 173 -14.98 13.74 13.10
CA LEU A 173 -14.42 14.22 11.84
C LEU A 173 -15.38 15.24 11.20
N PRO A 174 -14.84 16.30 10.58
CA PRO A 174 -15.66 17.23 9.84
C PRO A 174 -16.34 16.56 8.64
N GLU A 175 -17.52 17.06 8.26
CA GLU A 175 -18.33 16.49 7.17
C GLU A 175 -17.52 16.25 5.86
N PRO A 176 -16.65 17.17 5.40
CA PRO A 176 -15.82 16.89 4.22
C PRO A 176 -14.89 15.69 4.37
N ALA A 177 -14.36 15.44 5.56
CA ALA A 177 -13.53 14.26 5.83
C ALA A 177 -14.35 12.97 5.76
N LEU A 178 -15.58 12.97 6.26
CA LEU A 178 -16.48 11.83 6.15
C LEU A 178 -16.84 11.55 4.68
N ILE A 179 -17.13 12.58 3.88
CA ILE A 179 -17.38 12.46 2.43
C ILE A 179 -16.14 11.87 1.73
N PHE A 180 -14.93 12.29 2.12
CA PHE A 180 -13.70 11.73 1.57
C PHE A 180 -13.56 10.24 1.91
N LEU A 181 -13.83 9.84 3.15
CA LEU A 181 -13.75 8.44 3.58
C LEU A 181 -14.83 7.57 2.90
N ASP A 182 -16.01 8.10 2.65
CA ASP A 182 -17.04 7.41 1.86
C ASP A 182 -16.57 7.20 0.41
N ALA A 183 -15.98 8.22 -0.21
CA ALA A 183 -15.40 8.09 -1.54
C ALA A 183 -14.28 7.04 -1.59
N LEU A 184 -13.45 6.97 -0.55
CA LEU A 184 -12.42 5.94 -0.39
C LEU A 184 -13.05 4.55 -0.28
N ARG A 185 -14.07 4.39 0.59
CA ARG A 185 -14.78 3.12 0.76
C ARG A 185 -15.37 2.63 -0.56
N GLU A 186 -16.08 3.47 -1.30
CA GLU A 186 -16.68 3.11 -2.57
C GLU A 186 -15.62 2.70 -3.61
N HIS A 187 -14.46 3.40 -3.64
CA HIS A 187 -13.37 3.04 -4.51
C HIS A 187 -12.81 1.65 -4.17
N LEU A 188 -12.62 1.36 -2.89
CA LEU A 188 -12.04 0.09 -2.42
C LEU A 188 -12.97 -1.12 -2.64
N LEU A 189 -14.29 -0.94 -2.56
CA LEU A 189 -15.26 -2.02 -2.78
C LEU A 189 -15.23 -2.61 -4.21
N GLY A 190 -14.66 -1.89 -5.17
CA GLY A 190 -14.50 -2.35 -6.55
C GLY A 190 -13.32 -3.27 -6.80
N TRP A 191 -12.45 -3.50 -5.80
CA TRP A 191 -11.20 -4.24 -5.99
C TRP A 191 -11.26 -5.68 -5.50
N GLU A 192 -10.83 -6.61 -6.35
CA GLU A 192 -10.53 -7.98 -5.92
C GLU A 192 -9.30 -8.00 -4.98
N ASN A 193 -9.22 -8.98 -4.08
CA ASN A 193 -8.14 -9.14 -3.11
C ASN A 193 -8.00 -7.99 -2.09
N VAL A 194 -9.06 -7.19 -1.92
CA VAL A 194 -9.18 -6.14 -0.91
C VAL A 194 -10.37 -6.43 -0.02
N GLN A 195 -10.19 -6.34 1.29
CA GLN A 195 -11.27 -6.40 2.27
C GLN A 195 -11.42 -5.06 2.95
N VAL A 196 -12.61 -4.47 2.90
CA VAL A 196 -12.91 -3.14 3.43
C VAL A 196 -13.59 -3.24 4.78
N TYR A 197 -13.23 -2.35 5.73
CA TYR A 197 -13.77 -2.25 7.08
C TYR A 197 -14.41 -0.87 7.37
N LEU A 198 -14.34 0.09 6.43
CA LEU A 198 -14.97 1.42 6.49
C LEU A 198 -16.50 1.34 6.49
#